data_2f34c7988ddfcf3e64e643cf81831670
#
_entry.id   2f34c7988ddfcf3e64e643cf81831670
#
_cell.length_a   1.000
_cell.length_b   1.000
_cell.length_c   1.000
_cell.angle_alpha   90.00
_cell.angle_beta   90.00
_cell.angle_gamma   90.00
#
_symmetry.space_group_name_H-M   'P 1'
#
loop_
_entity.id
_entity.type
_entity.pdbx_description
1 polymer ?
#
loop_
_entity_poly.entity_id
_entity_poly.type
_entity_poly.pdbx_seq_one_letter_code
_entity_poly.pdbx_strand_id
1 'polypeptide(L)'
;YGIQQTFSSFVDMHSAKTVSQLVEAHRQWTSHTNKIMTDCDGNIAYMLTGQLPTRAGGPAHLPVPGWTGKHEWGQEVPFEEMPITINPSNHFCNNSNNLIVGYEFPHYVSVEGAPYRAQRVVQMLNEFGPFDENVFAKMQIDRFSIPGRRMASRISRVSPKTDLGQTAKQILSSWDGHHESDAVGGTI
;
A
#
# COMPACT_ATOMS: atom_id res chain seq x y z
N TYR A 1 2.93 0.78 -26.38
CA TYR A 1 2.17 1.28 -25.22
C TYR A 1 2.32 2.80 -25.21
N GLY A 2 1.19 3.51 -25.06
CA GLY A 2 0.99 4.94 -25.31
C GLY A 2 1.81 5.94 -24.51
N ILE A 3 3.11 6.00 -24.70
CA ILE A 3 3.96 7.06 -24.13
C ILE A 3 3.38 8.45 -24.45
N GLN A 4 2.87 8.65 -25.65
CA GLN A 4 2.23 9.91 -26.06
C GLN A 4 1.00 10.22 -25.20
N GLN A 5 0.17 9.24 -24.88
CA GLN A 5 -1.02 9.39 -24.04
C GLN A 5 -0.65 9.77 -22.59
N THR A 6 0.40 9.16 -22.03
CA THR A 6 0.94 9.54 -20.72
C THR A 6 1.45 10.98 -20.71
N PHE A 7 2.09 11.44 -21.78
CA PHE A 7 2.53 12.84 -21.90
C PHE A 7 1.34 13.81 -21.94
N SER A 8 0.27 13.49 -22.69
CA SER A 8 -0.95 14.31 -22.69
C SER A 8 -1.55 14.40 -21.28
N SER A 9 -1.69 13.27 -20.58
CA SER A 9 -2.15 13.26 -19.17
C SER A 9 -1.28 14.13 -18.28
N PHE A 10 0.03 14.12 -18.48
CA PHE A 10 0.95 14.93 -17.67
C PHE A 10 0.69 16.44 -17.87
N VAL A 11 0.43 16.87 -19.11
CA VAL A 11 0.07 18.27 -19.42
C VAL A 11 -1.29 18.61 -18.79
N ASP A 12 -2.28 17.73 -18.90
CA ASP A 12 -3.62 17.94 -18.35
C ASP A 12 -3.59 18.08 -16.82
N MET A 13 -2.76 17.26 -16.13
CA MET A 13 -2.55 17.38 -14.69
C MET A 13 -2.06 18.77 -14.25
N HIS A 14 -1.19 19.41 -15.03
CA HIS A 14 -0.72 20.77 -14.72
C HIS A 14 -1.81 21.82 -14.79
N SER A 15 -2.84 21.59 -15.56
CA SER A 15 -3.98 22.50 -15.73
C SER A 15 -5.09 22.25 -14.71
N ALA A 16 -5.09 21.08 -14.05
CA ALA A 16 -6.11 20.71 -13.09
C ALA A 16 -6.08 21.59 -11.83
N LYS A 17 -7.25 21.97 -11.34
CA LYS A 17 -7.46 22.80 -10.14
C LYS A 17 -8.15 22.05 -9.01
N THR A 18 -8.81 20.95 -9.33
CA THR A 18 -9.58 20.16 -8.37
C THR A 18 -9.16 18.69 -8.44
N VAL A 19 -9.40 17.95 -7.37
CA VAL A 19 -9.19 16.50 -7.32
C VAL A 19 -9.94 15.78 -8.46
N SER A 20 -11.18 16.19 -8.76
CA SER A 20 -11.96 15.60 -9.85
C SER A 20 -11.30 15.83 -11.22
N GLN A 21 -10.76 17.01 -11.47
CA GLN A 21 -9.99 17.28 -12.70
C GLN A 21 -8.68 16.49 -12.75
N LEU A 22 -8.01 16.31 -11.61
CA LEU A 22 -6.82 15.46 -11.52
C LEU A 22 -7.14 14.00 -11.82
N VAL A 23 -8.25 13.48 -11.30
CA VAL A 23 -8.71 12.12 -11.60
C VAL A 23 -8.95 11.97 -13.11
N GLU A 24 -9.67 12.89 -13.73
CA GLU A 24 -9.96 12.85 -15.17
C GLU A 24 -8.69 12.99 -16.03
N ALA A 25 -7.73 13.82 -15.62
CA ALA A 25 -6.45 13.98 -16.30
C ALA A 25 -5.63 12.68 -16.35
N HIS A 26 -5.91 11.71 -15.47
CA HIS A 26 -5.26 10.40 -15.49
C HIS A 26 -5.95 9.37 -16.40
N ARG A 27 -7.05 9.71 -17.06
CA ARG A 27 -7.80 8.79 -17.94
C ARG A 27 -6.92 8.12 -19.01
N GLN A 28 -5.98 8.86 -19.54
CA GLN A 28 -5.06 8.36 -20.57
C GLN A 28 -3.68 7.95 -20.03
N TRP A 29 -3.52 7.93 -18.72
CA TRP A 29 -2.27 7.53 -18.09
C TRP A 29 -2.08 6.02 -18.23
N THR A 30 -0.95 5.59 -18.79
CA THR A 30 -0.74 4.18 -19.16
C THR A 30 0.06 3.38 -18.13
N SER A 31 0.78 4.04 -17.24
CA SER A 31 1.62 3.37 -16.24
C SER A 31 0.83 3.03 -14.96
N HIS A 32 0.96 1.80 -14.49
CA HIS A 32 0.37 1.40 -13.20
C HIS A 32 1.06 2.13 -12.06
N THR A 33 0.34 3.02 -11.42
CA THR A 33 0.80 3.72 -10.23
C THR A 33 -0.38 4.04 -9.30
N ASN A 34 -0.08 4.08 -8.00
CA ASN A 34 -1.02 4.58 -7.02
C ASN A 34 -0.85 6.10 -6.90
N LYS A 35 -1.93 6.83 -6.97
CA LYS A 35 -1.96 8.29 -6.85
C LYS A 35 -2.75 8.70 -5.63
N ILE A 36 -2.16 9.58 -4.83
CA ILE A 36 -2.86 10.30 -3.75
C ILE A 36 -2.83 11.76 -4.14
N MET A 37 -3.99 12.40 -4.12
CA MET A 37 -4.22 13.75 -4.62
C MET A 37 -4.97 14.57 -3.58
N THR A 38 -4.73 15.87 -3.60
CA THR A 38 -5.46 16.85 -2.80
C THR A 38 -5.63 18.15 -3.57
N ASP A 39 -6.63 18.95 -3.22
CA ASP A 39 -6.83 20.29 -3.74
C ASP A 39 -6.93 21.34 -2.63
N CYS A 40 -7.02 22.63 -3.04
CA CYS A 40 -7.09 23.75 -2.10
C CYS A 40 -8.44 23.84 -1.36
N ASP A 41 -9.46 23.13 -1.82
CA ASP A 41 -10.77 23.07 -1.19
C ASP A 41 -10.83 21.99 -0.10
N GLY A 42 -9.70 21.28 0.16
CA GLY A 42 -9.59 20.23 1.17
C GLY A 42 -10.08 18.86 0.71
N ASN A 43 -10.35 18.68 -0.57
CA ASN A 43 -10.68 17.36 -1.10
C ASN A 43 -9.42 16.50 -1.19
N ILE A 44 -9.59 15.21 -0.93
CA ILE A 44 -8.56 14.19 -1.07
C ILE A 44 -9.05 13.05 -1.96
N ALA A 45 -8.17 12.44 -2.73
CA ALA A 45 -8.49 11.24 -3.49
C ALA A 45 -7.34 10.24 -3.50
N TYR A 46 -7.73 9.02 -3.71
CA TYR A 46 -6.85 7.90 -4.03
C TYR A 46 -7.34 7.21 -5.29
N MET A 47 -6.43 6.87 -6.20
CA MET A 47 -6.74 6.06 -7.37
C MET A 47 -5.59 5.15 -7.78
N LEU A 48 -5.93 4.01 -8.36
CA LEU A 48 -5.02 3.24 -9.19
C LEU A 48 -5.10 3.78 -10.62
N THR A 49 -3.96 4.15 -11.19
CA THR A 49 -3.86 4.59 -12.59
C THR A 49 -3.25 3.52 -13.47
N GLY A 50 -3.35 3.71 -14.77
CA GLY A 50 -2.73 2.85 -15.77
C GLY A 50 -3.71 1.91 -16.45
N GLN A 51 -3.22 1.28 -17.51
CA GLN A 51 -3.99 0.34 -18.31
C GLN A 51 -4.01 -1.03 -17.65
N LEU A 52 -5.10 -1.39 -16.99
CA LEU A 52 -5.29 -2.69 -16.36
C LEU A 52 -5.92 -3.66 -17.37
N PRO A 53 -5.21 -4.71 -17.83
CA PRO A 53 -5.77 -5.65 -18.78
C PRO A 53 -6.72 -6.64 -18.08
N THR A 54 -7.82 -6.98 -18.74
CA THR A 54 -8.55 -8.20 -18.39
C THR A 54 -7.71 -9.44 -18.71
N ARG A 55 -8.00 -10.57 -18.08
CA ARG A 55 -7.21 -11.81 -18.26
C ARG A 55 -8.11 -12.97 -18.58
N ALA A 56 -7.77 -13.70 -19.65
CA ALA A 56 -8.60 -14.78 -20.19
C ALA A 56 -8.65 -16.04 -19.31
N GLY A 57 -7.74 -16.18 -18.34
CA GLY A 57 -7.76 -17.35 -17.44
C GLY A 57 -6.45 -17.57 -16.68
N GLY A 58 -6.55 -18.33 -15.62
CA GLY A 58 -5.46 -18.68 -14.74
C GLY A 58 -5.12 -17.61 -13.70
N PRO A 59 -4.39 -17.99 -12.66
CA PRO A 59 -3.97 -17.06 -11.62
C PRO A 59 -2.88 -16.12 -12.16
N ALA A 60 -3.18 -14.84 -12.19
CA ALA A 60 -2.30 -13.81 -12.76
C ALA A 60 -0.90 -13.69 -12.06
N HIS A 61 -0.73 -14.31 -10.91
CA HIS A 61 0.50 -14.30 -10.10
C HIS A 61 1.31 -15.60 -10.19
N LEU A 62 0.87 -16.58 -10.98
CA LEU A 62 1.60 -17.83 -11.18
C LEU A 62 2.05 -17.97 -12.64
N PRO A 63 3.14 -18.69 -12.90
CA PRO A 63 3.53 -19.04 -14.27
C PRO A 63 2.42 -19.83 -14.98
N VAL A 64 2.17 -19.49 -16.22
CA VAL A 64 1.18 -20.15 -17.07
C VAL A 64 1.82 -20.57 -18.40
N PRO A 65 1.28 -21.61 -19.09
CA PRO A 65 1.84 -22.07 -20.36
C PRO A 65 1.51 -21.08 -21.49
N GLY A 66 2.34 -20.03 -21.65
CA GLY A 66 2.12 -18.92 -22.59
C GLY A 66 2.02 -19.34 -24.05
N TRP A 67 2.58 -20.52 -24.44
CA TRP A 67 2.50 -21.06 -25.81
C TRP A 67 1.11 -21.55 -26.20
N THR A 68 0.15 -21.62 -25.30
CA THR A 68 -1.20 -22.13 -25.57
C THR A 68 -2.14 -21.05 -26.13
N GLY A 69 -1.83 -19.77 -26.00
CA GLY A 69 -2.71 -18.66 -26.33
C GLY A 69 -3.95 -18.53 -25.41
N LYS A 70 -4.04 -19.32 -24.32
CA LYS A 70 -5.20 -19.33 -23.41
C LYS A 70 -5.10 -18.33 -22.25
N HIS A 71 -3.95 -17.68 -22.12
CA HIS A 71 -3.61 -16.81 -20.98
C HIS A 71 -3.24 -15.39 -21.44
N GLU A 72 -3.70 -15.02 -22.62
CA GLU A 72 -3.42 -13.68 -23.17
C GLU A 72 -4.16 -12.60 -22.38
N TRP A 73 -3.63 -11.41 -22.45
CA TRP A 73 -4.32 -10.22 -21.97
C TRP A 73 -5.49 -9.89 -22.90
N GLY A 74 -6.63 -9.61 -22.30
CA GLY A 74 -7.82 -9.16 -23.02
C GLY A 74 -7.85 -7.64 -23.17
N GLN A 75 -9.06 -7.09 -23.26
CA GLN A 75 -9.27 -5.65 -23.32
C GLN A 75 -8.88 -4.97 -22.00
N GLU A 76 -8.63 -3.68 -22.07
CA GLU A 76 -8.41 -2.86 -20.89
C GLU A 76 -9.70 -2.74 -20.07
N VAL A 77 -9.53 -2.74 -18.75
CA VAL A 77 -10.61 -2.41 -17.82
C VAL A 77 -11.01 -0.95 -18.05
N PRO A 78 -12.30 -0.64 -18.23
CA PRO A 78 -12.77 0.72 -18.39
C PRO A 78 -12.32 1.63 -17.24
N PHE A 79 -12.01 2.88 -17.55
CA PHE A 79 -11.56 3.84 -16.53
C PHE A 79 -12.56 4.00 -15.38
N GLU A 80 -13.84 3.93 -15.69
CA GLU A 80 -14.95 4.03 -14.74
C GLU A 80 -15.01 2.86 -13.75
N GLU A 81 -14.39 1.74 -14.08
CA GLU A 81 -14.31 0.54 -13.24
C GLU A 81 -13.01 0.50 -12.43
N MET A 82 -12.08 1.45 -12.68
CA MET A 82 -10.82 1.50 -11.93
C MET A 82 -11.05 1.91 -10.47
N PRO A 83 -10.22 1.39 -9.53
CA PRO A 83 -10.35 1.75 -8.11
C PRO A 83 -10.06 3.23 -7.87
N ILE A 84 -11.09 4.00 -7.61
CA ILE A 84 -11.03 5.43 -7.32
C ILE A 84 -11.84 5.71 -6.07
N THR A 85 -11.27 6.46 -5.13
CA THR A 85 -11.94 6.92 -3.92
C THR A 85 -11.72 8.41 -3.76
N ILE A 86 -12.81 9.17 -3.60
CA ILE A 86 -12.77 10.61 -3.34
C ILE A 86 -13.43 10.87 -1.99
N ASN A 87 -12.78 11.66 -1.14
CA ASN A 87 -13.24 12.03 0.20
C ASN A 87 -13.70 10.82 1.03
N PRO A 88 -12.82 9.85 1.29
CA PRO A 88 -13.17 8.68 2.09
C PRO A 88 -13.63 9.08 3.50
N SER A 89 -14.56 8.30 4.06
CA SER A 89 -15.18 8.60 5.37
C SER A 89 -14.20 8.60 6.54
N ASN A 90 -13.04 7.97 6.40
CA ASN A 90 -11.95 8.01 7.38
C ASN A 90 -11.05 9.24 7.27
N HIS A 91 -11.32 10.14 6.30
CA HIS A 91 -10.63 11.41 6.09
C HIS A 91 -9.12 11.32 5.79
N PHE A 92 -8.62 10.19 5.35
CA PHE A 92 -7.25 10.05 4.87
C PHE A 92 -7.13 9.01 3.75
N CYS A 93 -6.06 9.14 2.97
CA CYS A 93 -5.63 8.14 1.99
C CYS A 93 -4.22 7.69 2.32
N ASN A 94 -3.94 6.40 2.23
CA ASN A 94 -2.58 5.89 2.34
C ASN A 94 -2.34 4.73 1.38
N ASN A 95 -1.10 4.58 0.94
CA ASN A 95 -0.64 3.39 0.24
C ASN A 95 0.79 3.07 0.65
N SER A 96 1.04 1.83 0.98
CA SER A 96 2.35 1.26 1.30
C SER A 96 2.59 -0.03 0.52
N ASN A 97 2.19 -0.04 -0.76
CA ASN A 97 2.18 -1.20 -1.66
C ASN A 97 1.28 -2.36 -1.18
N ASN A 98 0.30 -2.07 -0.34
CA ASN A 98 -0.72 -3.02 0.05
C ASN A 98 -1.77 -3.19 -1.07
N LEU A 99 -2.48 -4.31 -1.04
CA LEU A 99 -3.66 -4.48 -1.89
C LEU A 99 -4.69 -3.41 -1.55
N ILE A 100 -5.23 -2.77 -2.58
CA ILE A 100 -6.11 -1.59 -2.45
C ILE A 100 -7.58 -1.89 -2.73
N VAL A 101 -7.87 -3.10 -3.17
CA VAL A 101 -9.22 -3.56 -3.50
C VAL A 101 -9.58 -4.77 -2.65
N GLY A 102 -10.87 -4.97 -2.40
CA GLY A 102 -11.38 -6.17 -1.76
C GLY A 102 -11.47 -7.36 -2.72
N TYR A 103 -11.83 -8.52 -2.19
CA TYR A 103 -11.96 -9.75 -2.97
C TYR A 103 -13.12 -9.72 -3.97
N GLU A 104 -14.05 -8.78 -3.80
CA GLU A 104 -15.17 -8.52 -4.69
C GLU A 104 -14.76 -7.81 -5.99
N PHE A 105 -13.59 -7.19 -6.05
CA PHE A 105 -13.12 -6.52 -7.26
C PHE A 105 -12.75 -7.56 -8.33
N PRO A 106 -13.39 -7.50 -9.52
CA PRO A 106 -13.35 -8.61 -10.48
C PRO A 106 -12.03 -8.71 -11.26
N HIS A 107 -11.16 -7.71 -11.15
CA HIS A 107 -9.94 -7.65 -11.94
C HIS A 107 -8.69 -7.85 -11.06
N TYR A 108 -7.69 -8.52 -11.62
CA TYR A 108 -6.41 -8.69 -10.94
C TYR A 108 -5.61 -7.40 -10.95
N VAL A 109 -5.34 -6.86 -9.77
CA VAL A 109 -4.54 -5.64 -9.59
C VAL A 109 -3.10 -5.99 -9.21
N SER A 110 -2.92 -6.78 -8.18
CA SER A 110 -1.61 -7.20 -7.69
C SER A 110 -1.76 -8.41 -6.74
N VAL A 111 -0.64 -9.02 -6.37
CA VAL A 111 -0.62 -9.98 -5.27
C VAL A 111 -0.83 -9.26 -3.94
N GLU A 112 -1.50 -9.94 -3.01
CA GLU A 112 -1.57 -9.47 -1.64
C GLU A 112 -0.17 -9.54 -1.01
N GLY A 113 0.36 -8.40 -0.62
CA GLY A 113 1.60 -8.30 0.16
C GLY A 113 1.30 -8.22 1.66
N ALA A 114 2.32 -8.38 2.50
CA ALA A 114 2.16 -8.19 3.92
C ALA A 114 1.78 -6.73 4.24
N PRO A 115 0.59 -6.46 4.82
CA PRO A 115 0.04 -5.10 4.92
C PRO A 115 0.61 -4.29 6.11
N TYR A 116 1.69 -4.75 6.75
CA TYR A 116 2.15 -4.22 8.03
C TYR A 116 2.53 -2.73 7.99
N ARG A 117 3.15 -2.26 6.88
CA ARG A 117 3.48 -0.84 6.73
C ARG A 117 2.21 0.00 6.65
N ALA A 118 1.26 -0.41 5.82
CA ALA A 118 -0.04 0.27 5.71
C ALA A 118 -0.80 0.26 7.05
N GLN A 119 -0.81 -0.88 7.76
CA GLN A 119 -1.42 -0.98 9.09
C GLN A 119 -0.78 -0.02 10.08
N ARG A 120 0.58 0.11 10.06
CA ARG A 120 1.27 1.04 10.95
C ARG A 120 0.94 2.49 10.64
N VAL A 121 0.90 2.87 9.36
CA VAL A 121 0.46 4.22 8.96
C VAL A 121 -0.95 4.51 9.45
N VAL A 122 -1.89 3.59 9.27
CA VAL A 122 -3.27 3.75 9.77
C VAL A 122 -3.33 3.86 11.28
N GLN A 123 -2.54 3.09 12.03
CA GLN A 123 -2.43 3.23 13.48
C GLN A 123 -1.99 4.64 13.87
N MET A 124 -0.90 5.13 13.27
CA MET A 124 -0.38 6.47 13.56
C MET A 124 -1.37 7.58 13.18
N LEU A 125 -2.08 7.43 12.04
CA LEU A 125 -3.11 8.38 11.62
C LEU A 125 -4.30 8.42 12.59
N ASN A 126 -4.60 7.32 13.27
CA ASN A 126 -5.67 7.27 14.27
C ASN A 126 -5.22 7.69 15.68
N GLU A 127 -3.93 7.55 15.99
CA GLU A 127 -3.36 7.79 17.33
C GLU A 127 -2.82 9.21 17.46
N PHE A 128 -2.29 9.79 16.37
CA PHE A 128 -1.67 11.10 16.37
C PHE A 128 -2.71 12.17 16.02
N GLY A 129 -2.38 13.41 16.38
CA GLY A 129 -3.13 14.60 16.02
C GLY A 129 -3.04 15.70 17.07
N PRO A 130 -3.30 16.93 16.69
CA PRO A 130 -3.52 17.44 15.33
C PRO A 130 -2.29 17.23 14.42
N PHE A 131 -2.52 17.12 13.10
CA PHE A 131 -1.46 16.86 12.14
C PHE A 131 -0.81 18.15 11.66
N ASP A 132 0.53 18.17 11.71
CA ASP A 132 1.41 19.19 11.16
C ASP A 132 2.64 18.52 10.52
N GLU A 133 3.56 19.31 10.00
CA GLU A 133 4.79 18.81 9.38
C GLU A 133 5.64 17.99 10.36
N ASN A 134 5.63 18.33 11.65
CA ASN A 134 6.43 17.63 12.66
C ASN A 134 5.85 16.25 12.96
N VAL A 135 4.52 16.13 12.98
CA VAL A 135 3.84 14.84 13.16
C VAL A 135 4.14 13.93 11.96
N PHE A 136 4.01 14.43 10.72
CA PHE A 136 4.37 13.65 9.53
C PHE A 136 5.85 13.29 9.48
N ALA A 137 6.76 14.17 9.86
CA ALA A 137 8.18 13.86 9.97
C ALA A 137 8.45 12.71 10.95
N LYS A 138 7.78 12.69 12.11
CA LYS A 138 7.86 11.57 13.07
C LYS A 138 7.32 10.27 12.47
N MET A 139 6.20 10.33 11.75
CA MET A 139 5.64 9.15 11.06
C MET A 139 6.61 8.57 10.03
N GLN A 140 7.31 9.42 9.29
CA GLN A 140 8.27 8.99 8.26
C GLN A 140 9.49 8.24 8.81
N ILE A 141 9.89 8.52 10.04
CA ILE A 141 11.04 7.87 10.70
C ILE A 141 10.61 6.77 11.68
N ASP A 142 9.31 6.44 11.74
CA ASP A 142 8.82 5.38 12.62
C ASP A 142 9.45 4.02 12.28
N ARG A 143 9.90 3.32 13.29
CA ARG A 143 10.61 2.04 13.18
C ARG A 143 9.91 0.90 13.89
N PHE A 144 8.64 1.06 14.21
CA PHE A 144 7.86 0.02 14.88
C PHE A 144 7.56 -1.15 13.95
N SER A 145 7.88 -2.35 14.38
CA SER A 145 7.63 -3.60 13.64
C SER A 145 6.43 -4.35 14.19
N ILE A 146 5.28 -4.22 13.54
CA ILE A 146 4.09 -5.01 13.88
C ILE A 146 4.39 -6.51 13.85
N PRO A 147 4.99 -7.09 12.78
CA PRO A 147 5.27 -8.53 12.76
C PRO A 147 6.30 -8.93 13.82
N GLY A 148 7.34 -8.12 14.05
CA GLY A 148 8.34 -8.37 15.08
C GLY A 148 7.71 -8.40 16.48
N ARG A 149 6.88 -7.41 16.80
CA ARG A 149 6.19 -7.35 18.09
C ARG A 149 5.21 -8.52 18.29
N ARG A 150 4.51 -8.93 17.25
CA ARG A 150 3.63 -10.11 17.26
C ARG A 150 4.44 -11.39 17.50
N MET A 151 5.60 -11.53 16.84
CA MET A 151 6.50 -12.68 17.02
C MET A 151 7.06 -12.72 18.45
N ALA A 152 7.59 -11.61 18.95
CA ALA A 152 8.08 -11.49 20.34
C ALA A 152 7.01 -11.89 21.36
N SER A 153 5.77 -11.44 21.15
CA SER A 153 4.63 -11.82 22.01
C SER A 153 4.31 -13.32 21.97
N ARG A 154 4.50 -14.00 20.83
CA ARG A 154 4.33 -15.45 20.72
C ARG A 154 5.46 -16.19 21.41
N ILE A 155 6.70 -15.78 21.20
CA ILE A 155 7.90 -16.38 21.80
C ILE A 155 7.86 -16.24 23.33
N SER A 156 7.35 -15.14 23.88
CA SER A 156 7.23 -14.94 25.32
C SER A 156 6.40 -16.03 26.03
N ARG A 157 5.53 -16.74 25.30
CA ARG A 157 4.69 -17.84 25.82
C ARG A 157 5.36 -19.22 25.75
N VAL A 158 6.50 -19.31 25.06
CA VAL A 158 7.24 -20.58 24.93
C VAL A 158 8.09 -20.81 26.20
N SER A 159 8.30 -22.06 26.57
CA SER A 159 9.22 -22.46 27.65
C SER A 159 10.53 -22.98 27.03
N PRO A 160 11.57 -22.14 26.95
CA PRO A 160 12.84 -22.54 26.38
C PRO A 160 13.53 -23.62 27.24
N LYS A 161 14.25 -24.53 26.59
CA LYS A 161 14.97 -25.63 27.25
C LYS A 161 16.46 -25.35 27.48
N THR A 162 16.97 -24.24 26.96
CA THR A 162 18.39 -23.86 27.04
C THR A 162 18.54 -22.47 27.66
N ASP A 163 19.68 -22.19 28.27
CA ASP A 163 19.99 -20.87 28.87
C ASP A 163 19.96 -19.76 27.82
N LEU A 164 20.51 -20.03 26.62
CA LEU A 164 20.43 -19.10 25.49
C LEU A 164 18.98 -18.78 25.11
N GLY A 165 18.13 -19.81 25.05
CA GLY A 165 16.71 -19.61 24.80
C GLY A 165 16.00 -18.81 25.88
N GLN A 166 16.35 -19.01 27.17
CA GLN A 166 15.82 -18.20 28.26
C GLN A 166 16.23 -16.71 28.13
N THR A 167 17.50 -16.47 27.82
CA THR A 167 18.03 -15.12 27.59
C THR A 167 17.31 -14.44 26.40
N ALA A 168 17.18 -15.10 25.26
CA ALA A 168 16.46 -14.59 24.10
C ALA A 168 15.00 -14.26 24.43
N LYS A 169 14.30 -15.17 25.12
CA LYS A 169 12.94 -14.92 25.57
C LYS A 169 12.84 -13.68 26.46
N GLN A 170 13.76 -13.51 27.40
CA GLN A 170 13.77 -12.36 28.32
C GLN A 170 13.93 -11.05 27.54
N ILE A 171 14.87 -10.97 26.61
CA ILE A 171 15.11 -9.81 25.75
C ILE A 171 13.87 -9.50 24.91
N LEU A 172 13.31 -10.49 24.24
CA LEU A 172 12.11 -10.32 23.41
C LEU A 172 10.86 -9.93 24.22
N SER A 173 10.73 -10.40 25.46
CA SER A 173 9.60 -10.04 26.31
C SER A 173 9.60 -8.57 26.71
N SER A 174 10.78 -7.97 26.86
CA SER A 174 10.95 -6.54 27.20
C SER A 174 11.02 -5.63 25.97
N TRP A 175 11.20 -6.17 24.76
CA TRP A 175 11.29 -5.36 23.55
C TRP A 175 9.93 -4.78 23.18
N ASP A 176 9.89 -3.48 22.97
CA ASP A 176 8.66 -2.72 22.66
C ASP A 176 8.21 -2.81 21.18
N GLY A 177 9.04 -3.34 20.30
CA GLY A 177 8.77 -3.47 18.87
C GLY A 177 9.47 -2.44 17.99
N HIS A 178 10.19 -1.48 18.57
CA HIS A 178 10.94 -0.49 17.79
C HIS A 178 12.35 -0.98 17.46
N HIS A 179 12.79 -0.72 16.23
CA HIS A 179 14.14 -1.04 15.74
C HIS A 179 15.06 0.18 15.90
N GLU A 180 15.33 0.55 17.14
CA GLU A 180 16.37 1.54 17.43
C GLU A 180 17.77 0.93 17.30
N SER A 181 18.82 1.77 17.16
CA SER A 181 20.18 1.29 16.91
C SER A 181 20.74 0.39 18.02
N ASP A 182 20.21 0.53 19.23
CA ASP A 182 20.56 -0.22 20.45
C ASP A 182 19.51 -1.28 20.83
N ALA A 183 18.48 -1.45 20.05
CA ALA A 183 17.37 -2.40 20.30
C ALA A 183 17.77 -3.84 19.98
N VAL A 184 18.39 -4.55 20.94
CA VAL A 184 18.83 -5.94 20.80
C VAL A 184 17.65 -6.86 20.41
N GLY A 185 16.45 -6.63 20.92
CA GLY A 185 15.25 -7.41 20.59
C GLY A 185 14.88 -7.39 19.10
N GLY A 186 15.23 -6.34 18.39
CA GLY A 186 15.03 -6.23 16.94
C GLY A 186 16.00 -7.07 16.10
N THR A 187 17.09 -7.57 16.70
CA THR A 187 18.12 -8.38 16.03
C THR A 187 17.92 -9.90 16.25
N ILE A 188 17.19 -10.28 17.29
CA ILE A 188 16.86 -11.66 17.64
C ILE A 188 15.70 -12.16 16.77
#